data_fdb4d796f79f87a2b95d5def1568ea26
#
_entry.id   fdb4d796f79f87a2b95d5def1568ea26
#
_cell.length_a   1.000
_cell.length_b   1.000
_cell.length_c   1.000
_cell.angle_alpha   90.00
_cell.angle_beta   90.00
_cell.angle_gamma   90.00
#
_symmetry.space_group_name_H-M   'P 1'
#
loop_
_entity.id
_entity.type
_entity.pdbx_description
1 polymer ?
#
loop_
_entity_poly.entity_id
_entity_poly.type
_entity_poly.pdbx_seq_one_letter_code
_entity_poly.pdbx_strand_id
1 'polypeptide(L)'
;MNDAPSPCNVLLLGTGGREHAIAWKLRQSPRLGTLWVQPDANAGLLALGRPCDAPLTVRERFFLKSWIEKNEIDLVIVGPEGPLSEGIVDDLAGTRCRVFGPTRDGARLEFDKSFAKGVMKQASVPTADGRSFSNHEQARAYVEARDVPLVIKATGLCAGKGVVVCSDKEEACAALDRIMRSREFGDAGASVVVEERLSGQEMSVLALVDGRTITVLDPCQDHKQVGEGDVGPNTGGMGSYCPTPLATDALMEEISREVLVPTVDALRRDGIEFRGVLYAGMMLTPGGPKVLEFNTRFGDPETQPLMARLQGDLVDILWKTAGGELDGAQLSFDPRAACCVVVCSEGYPGKVRVGQVIEGVETADSVAGPGEEVVIFHAGTSRDSSGALVTTGGRVLGVTALAADLGRAQALANAAAARIRFPGAFFRRDIGHRVLGATSQQGGATSQQAGAAAARG
;
A
#
# COMPACT_ATOMS: atom_id res chain seq x y z
N MET A 1 -18.76 23.76 2.76
CA MET A 1 -18.02 22.52 3.08
C MET A 1 -18.76 21.84 4.22
N ASN A 2 -19.21 20.61 4.01
CA ASN A 2 -19.92 19.88 5.06
C ASN A 2 -18.88 19.02 5.80
N ASP A 3 -18.44 19.48 6.95
CA ASP A 3 -17.58 18.68 7.84
C ASP A 3 -18.25 17.35 8.18
N ALA A 4 -17.43 16.36 8.55
CA ALA A 4 -17.97 15.10 9.06
C ALA A 4 -18.88 15.33 10.28
N PRO A 5 -19.94 14.55 10.44
CA PRO A 5 -20.78 14.63 11.64
C PRO A 5 -19.95 14.39 12.91
N SER A 6 -20.46 14.87 14.05
CA SER A 6 -19.84 14.62 15.35
C SER A 6 -20.92 14.28 16.35
N PRO A 7 -21.06 13.03 16.79
CA PRO A 7 -20.19 11.88 16.47
C PRO A 7 -20.41 11.32 15.05
N CYS A 8 -19.34 10.75 14.44
CA CYS A 8 -19.35 10.04 13.18
C CYS A 8 -19.13 8.53 13.45
N ASN A 9 -20.11 7.70 13.15
CA ASN A 9 -19.97 6.26 13.29
C ASN A 9 -19.33 5.66 12.04
N VAL A 10 -18.23 4.94 12.21
CA VAL A 10 -17.40 4.43 11.12
C VAL A 10 -17.42 2.91 11.10
N LEU A 11 -17.61 2.32 9.91
CA LEU A 11 -17.34 0.91 9.64
C LEU A 11 -16.04 0.81 8.80
N LEU A 12 -15.02 0.18 9.37
CA LEU A 12 -13.76 -0.09 8.68
C LEU A 12 -13.72 -1.55 8.22
N LEU A 13 -13.63 -1.76 6.92
CA LEU A 13 -13.52 -3.08 6.30
C LEU A 13 -12.06 -3.42 6.02
N GLY A 14 -11.71 -4.68 6.31
CA GLY A 14 -10.37 -5.24 6.20
C GLY A 14 -9.79 -5.63 7.56
N THR A 15 -8.79 -6.50 7.54
CA THR A 15 -8.29 -7.20 8.73
C THR A 15 -6.79 -7.08 8.94
N GLY A 16 -6.10 -6.34 8.05
CA GLY A 16 -4.64 -6.29 7.96
C GLY A 16 -3.97 -5.17 8.76
N GLY A 17 -2.67 -5.00 8.52
CA GLY A 17 -1.85 -3.96 9.17
C GLY A 17 -2.21 -2.54 8.71
N ARG A 18 -2.56 -2.39 7.44
CA ARG A 18 -3.09 -1.14 6.87
C ARG A 18 -4.34 -0.68 7.62
N GLU A 19 -5.31 -1.56 7.81
CA GLU A 19 -6.54 -1.22 8.50
C GLU A 19 -6.29 -0.90 9.98
N HIS A 20 -5.35 -1.58 10.62
CA HIS A 20 -4.98 -1.24 11.99
C HIS A 20 -4.35 0.17 12.08
N ALA A 21 -3.50 0.56 11.13
CA ALA A 21 -2.94 1.91 11.09
C ALA A 21 -4.03 2.98 10.83
N ILE A 22 -4.98 2.70 9.95
CA ILE A 22 -6.15 3.56 9.73
C ILE A 22 -6.97 3.69 11.01
N ALA A 23 -7.32 2.58 11.67
CA ALA A 23 -8.10 2.57 12.92
C ALA A 23 -7.38 3.34 14.04
N TRP A 24 -6.07 3.15 14.19
CA TRP A 24 -5.24 3.88 15.15
C TRP A 24 -5.30 5.40 14.92
N LYS A 25 -5.27 5.83 13.65
CA LYS A 25 -5.38 7.26 13.32
C LYS A 25 -6.80 7.79 13.51
N LEU A 26 -7.83 7.01 13.12
CA LEU A 26 -9.24 7.39 13.36
C LEU A 26 -9.54 7.59 14.86
N ARG A 27 -8.96 6.78 15.75
CA ARG A 27 -9.14 6.91 17.21
C ARG A 27 -8.63 8.23 17.79
N GLN A 28 -7.80 8.96 17.05
CA GLN A 28 -7.32 10.28 17.44
C GLN A 28 -8.27 11.41 17.03
N SER A 29 -9.30 11.12 16.22
CA SER A 29 -10.28 12.11 15.78
C SER A 29 -11.27 12.45 16.88
N PRO A 30 -11.49 13.76 17.17
CA PRO A 30 -12.55 14.16 18.09
C PRO A 30 -13.96 13.93 17.53
N ARG A 31 -14.08 13.68 16.22
CA ARG A 31 -15.35 13.42 15.54
C ARG A 31 -15.74 11.94 15.58
N LEU A 32 -14.83 11.04 15.91
CA LEU A 32 -15.12 9.61 15.89
C LEU A 32 -16.17 9.25 16.95
N GLY A 33 -17.28 8.67 16.50
CA GLY A 33 -18.25 7.99 17.33
C GLY A 33 -17.84 6.53 17.60
N THR A 34 -18.68 5.59 17.19
CA THR A 34 -18.34 4.17 17.26
C THR A 34 -17.51 3.77 16.06
N LEU A 35 -16.36 3.13 16.32
CA LEU A 35 -15.59 2.45 15.29
C LEU A 35 -16.00 0.97 15.25
N TRP A 36 -16.56 0.53 14.14
CA TRP A 36 -16.90 -0.86 13.88
C TRP A 36 -15.82 -1.49 12.99
N VAL A 37 -15.43 -2.73 13.31
CA VAL A 37 -14.44 -3.51 12.57
C VAL A 37 -14.96 -4.90 12.26
N GLN A 38 -14.33 -5.62 11.32
CA GLN A 38 -14.73 -6.98 10.98
C GLN A 38 -14.51 -7.93 12.18
N PRO A 39 -15.37 -8.95 12.35
CA PRO A 39 -15.28 -9.85 13.49
C PRO A 39 -14.03 -10.75 13.47
N ASP A 40 -13.47 -10.99 12.30
CA ASP A 40 -12.24 -11.74 12.07
C ASP A 40 -10.99 -10.81 11.94
N ALA A 41 -11.12 -9.56 12.34
CA ALA A 41 -10.03 -8.60 12.34
C ALA A 41 -8.88 -9.03 13.25
N ASN A 42 -7.69 -8.51 12.97
CA ASN A 42 -6.52 -8.78 13.80
C ASN A 42 -6.69 -8.27 15.25
N ALA A 43 -5.85 -8.78 16.16
CA ALA A 43 -5.94 -8.48 17.59
C ALA A 43 -5.87 -6.97 17.91
N GLY A 44 -5.11 -6.19 17.13
CA GLY A 44 -5.00 -4.75 17.32
C GLY A 44 -6.27 -4.01 16.91
N LEU A 45 -6.88 -4.37 15.79
CA LEU A 45 -8.17 -3.82 15.35
C LEU A 45 -9.29 -4.08 16.34
N LEU A 46 -9.38 -5.33 16.85
CA LEU A 46 -10.37 -5.71 17.86
C LEU A 46 -10.19 -4.99 19.20
N ALA A 47 -8.96 -4.52 19.48
CA ALA A 47 -8.71 -3.69 20.66
C ALA A 47 -9.13 -2.22 20.46
N LEU A 48 -9.16 -1.73 19.23
CA LEU A 48 -9.51 -0.34 18.89
C LEU A 48 -10.99 -0.17 18.53
N GLY A 49 -11.62 -1.19 17.92
CA GLY A 49 -12.96 -1.12 17.38
C GLY A 49 -13.87 -2.21 17.91
N ARG A 50 -15.16 -1.96 17.77
CA ARG A 50 -16.22 -2.92 18.12
C ARG A 50 -16.40 -3.91 16.97
N PRO A 51 -16.32 -5.23 17.17
CA PRO A 51 -16.59 -6.19 16.12
C PRO A 51 -18.04 -6.06 15.62
N CYS A 52 -18.23 -6.00 14.31
CA CYS A 52 -19.55 -5.95 13.71
C CYS A 52 -20.09 -7.37 13.51
N ASP A 53 -21.41 -7.51 13.55
CA ASP A 53 -22.14 -8.71 13.19
C ASP A 53 -22.78 -8.59 11.78
N ALA A 54 -22.24 -7.67 10.97
CA ALA A 54 -22.74 -7.41 9.64
C ALA A 54 -22.38 -8.54 8.66
N PRO A 55 -23.29 -8.93 7.76
CA PRO A 55 -23.00 -9.87 6.71
C PRO A 55 -22.18 -9.18 5.62
N LEU A 56 -20.90 -9.57 5.49
CA LEU A 56 -19.95 -8.91 4.59
C LEU A 56 -19.76 -9.65 3.26
N THR A 57 -20.31 -10.86 3.11
CA THR A 57 -20.20 -11.63 1.86
C THR A 57 -21.05 -11.02 0.75
N VAL A 58 -20.60 -11.13 -0.51
CA VAL A 58 -21.31 -10.60 -1.68
C VAL A 58 -22.80 -10.99 -1.71
N ARG A 59 -23.11 -12.24 -1.32
CA ARG A 59 -24.48 -12.75 -1.32
C ARG A 59 -25.37 -12.11 -0.26
N GLU A 60 -24.79 -11.58 0.80
CA GLU A 60 -25.50 -11.07 1.97
C GLU A 60 -25.47 -9.53 2.05
N ARG A 61 -24.83 -8.84 1.10
CA ARG A 61 -24.68 -7.36 1.11
C ARG A 61 -25.99 -6.60 1.13
N PHE A 62 -27.10 -7.21 0.70
CA PHE A 62 -28.41 -6.61 0.89
C PHE A 62 -28.72 -6.37 2.37
N PHE A 63 -28.35 -7.32 3.23
CA PHE A 63 -28.51 -7.17 4.68
C PHE A 63 -27.52 -6.15 5.28
N LEU A 64 -26.38 -5.92 4.64
CA LEU A 64 -25.42 -4.92 5.08
C LEU A 64 -26.03 -3.51 5.04
N LYS A 65 -26.84 -3.18 4.03
CA LYS A 65 -27.55 -1.89 3.98
C LYS A 65 -28.44 -1.68 5.21
N SER A 66 -29.27 -2.68 5.55
CA SER A 66 -30.13 -2.62 6.71
C SER A 66 -29.33 -2.54 8.03
N TRP A 67 -28.18 -3.22 8.08
CA TRP A 67 -27.27 -3.17 9.23
C TRP A 67 -26.65 -1.77 9.39
N ILE A 68 -26.22 -1.15 8.30
CA ILE A 68 -25.67 0.22 8.25
C ILE A 68 -26.70 1.22 8.80
N GLU A 69 -27.93 1.14 8.34
CA GLU A 69 -29.01 2.02 8.78
C GLU A 69 -29.36 1.81 10.27
N LYS A 70 -29.49 0.56 10.71
CA LYS A 70 -29.80 0.20 12.09
C LYS A 70 -28.72 0.67 13.08
N ASN A 71 -27.46 0.62 12.68
CA ASN A 71 -26.32 1.01 13.53
C ASN A 71 -25.85 2.45 13.27
N GLU A 72 -26.64 3.22 12.51
CA GLU A 72 -26.39 4.63 12.21
C GLU A 72 -24.97 4.89 11.71
N ILE A 73 -24.48 4.04 10.79
CA ILE A 73 -23.16 4.22 10.19
C ILE A 73 -23.17 5.44 9.26
N ASP A 74 -22.25 6.34 9.48
CA ASP A 74 -22.08 7.56 8.67
C ASP A 74 -21.04 7.38 7.59
N LEU A 75 -19.94 6.66 7.88
CA LEU A 75 -18.83 6.44 6.97
C LEU A 75 -18.42 4.97 6.93
N VAL A 76 -18.35 4.40 5.72
CA VAL A 76 -17.73 3.09 5.47
C VAL A 76 -16.37 3.31 4.81
N ILE A 77 -15.31 2.71 5.34
CA ILE A 77 -13.95 2.76 4.79
C ILE A 77 -13.59 1.37 4.29
N VAL A 78 -13.27 1.26 3.00
CA VAL A 78 -12.88 -0.01 2.38
C VAL A 78 -11.36 -0.06 2.28
N GLY A 79 -10.73 -0.90 3.11
CA GLY A 79 -9.28 -1.04 3.14
C GLY A 79 -8.71 -1.91 2.01
N PRO A 80 -9.18 -3.17 1.83
CA PRO A 80 -8.62 -4.11 0.85
C PRO A 80 -9.27 -4.00 -0.54
N GLU A 81 -8.53 -4.45 -1.55
CA GLU A 81 -8.93 -4.45 -2.96
C GLU A 81 -10.06 -5.44 -3.30
N GLY A 82 -10.17 -6.54 -2.56
CA GLY A 82 -11.19 -7.57 -2.81
C GLY A 82 -12.61 -7.01 -2.85
N PRO A 83 -13.12 -6.44 -1.74
CA PRO A 83 -14.46 -5.85 -1.70
C PRO A 83 -14.69 -4.74 -2.74
N LEU A 84 -13.65 -3.95 -3.09
CA LEU A 84 -13.73 -2.93 -4.14
C LEU A 84 -13.95 -3.57 -5.51
N SER A 85 -13.18 -4.60 -5.84
CA SER A 85 -13.32 -5.34 -7.11
C SER A 85 -14.68 -6.04 -7.24
N GLU A 86 -15.29 -6.38 -6.13
CA GLU A 86 -16.62 -6.99 -6.04
C GLU A 86 -17.76 -5.96 -6.07
N GLY A 87 -17.47 -4.65 -6.02
CA GLY A 87 -18.45 -3.58 -6.16
C GLY A 87 -19.17 -3.20 -4.87
N ILE A 88 -18.56 -3.33 -3.70
CA ILE A 88 -19.20 -2.98 -2.41
C ILE A 88 -19.66 -1.52 -2.36
N VAL A 89 -18.91 -0.60 -3.01
CA VAL A 89 -19.26 0.82 -3.07
C VAL A 89 -20.56 1.02 -3.86
N ASP A 90 -20.69 0.30 -4.98
CA ASP A 90 -21.89 0.33 -5.83
C ASP A 90 -23.08 -0.29 -5.09
N ASP A 91 -22.85 -1.40 -4.38
CA ASP A 91 -23.90 -2.05 -3.58
C ASP A 91 -24.43 -1.15 -2.46
N LEU A 92 -23.58 -0.29 -1.87
CA LEU A 92 -23.97 0.63 -0.80
C LEU A 92 -24.50 1.98 -1.31
N ALA A 93 -24.57 2.18 -2.63
CA ALA A 93 -25.16 3.38 -3.20
C ALA A 93 -26.62 3.56 -2.74
N GLY A 94 -26.97 4.83 -2.44
CA GLY A 94 -28.31 5.19 -1.97
C GLY A 94 -28.57 4.92 -0.49
N THR A 95 -27.58 4.44 0.29
CA THR A 95 -27.64 4.44 1.76
C THR A 95 -27.35 5.83 2.32
N ARG A 96 -27.61 6.03 3.61
CA ARG A 96 -27.29 7.31 4.29
C ARG A 96 -25.78 7.54 4.46
N CYS A 97 -24.99 6.48 4.44
CA CYS A 97 -23.55 6.58 4.69
C CYS A 97 -22.77 7.01 3.45
N ARG A 98 -21.66 7.72 3.69
CA ARG A 98 -20.62 7.89 2.68
C ARG A 98 -19.73 6.64 2.65
N VAL A 99 -19.24 6.28 1.46
CA VAL A 99 -18.34 5.14 1.31
C VAL A 99 -17.01 5.63 0.73
N PHE A 100 -15.94 5.43 1.47
CA PHE A 100 -14.59 5.76 1.04
C PHE A 100 -13.98 4.57 0.29
N GLY A 101 -13.79 4.75 -0.99
CA GLY A 101 -13.28 3.79 -1.97
C GLY A 101 -13.93 4.05 -3.33
N PRO A 102 -13.27 3.65 -4.44
CA PRO A 102 -13.85 3.79 -5.77
C PRO A 102 -14.95 2.76 -6.01
N THR A 103 -15.84 3.08 -6.93
CA THR A 103 -16.78 2.10 -7.51
C THR A 103 -16.02 0.95 -8.15
N ARG A 104 -16.73 -0.13 -8.49
CA ARG A 104 -16.13 -1.28 -9.18
C ARG A 104 -15.42 -0.87 -10.47
N ASP A 105 -16.00 0.05 -11.24
CA ASP A 105 -15.38 0.53 -12.47
C ASP A 105 -14.10 1.32 -12.19
N GLY A 106 -14.06 2.15 -11.16
CA GLY A 106 -12.83 2.82 -10.73
C GLY A 106 -11.76 1.85 -10.22
N ALA A 107 -12.19 0.82 -9.48
CA ALA A 107 -11.29 -0.21 -8.95
C ALA A 107 -10.63 -1.08 -10.03
N ARG A 108 -11.14 -1.08 -11.28
CA ARG A 108 -10.49 -1.75 -12.42
C ARG A 108 -9.06 -1.29 -12.67
N LEU A 109 -8.70 -0.07 -12.28
CA LEU A 109 -7.31 0.38 -12.35
C LEU A 109 -6.34 -0.55 -11.60
N GLU A 110 -6.79 -1.25 -10.55
CA GLU A 110 -5.98 -2.20 -9.80
C GLU A 110 -6.21 -3.64 -10.25
N PHE A 111 -7.48 -4.06 -10.33
CA PHE A 111 -7.78 -5.48 -10.54
C PHE A 111 -7.83 -5.91 -12.02
N ASP A 112 -7.75 -4.97 -12.97
CA ASP A 112 -7.69 -5.24 -14.41
C ASP A 112 -6.51 -4.48 -15.05
N LYS A 113 -5.33 -5.13 -15.08
CA LYS A 113 -4.11 -4.50 -15.62
C LYS A 113 -4.22 -4.16 -17.09
N SER A 114 -5.07 -4.86 -17.85
CA SER A 114 -5.32 -4.52 -19.26
C SER A 114 -6.13 -3.23 -19.40
N PHE A 115 -7.12 -3.03 -18.52
CA PHE A 115 -7.87 -1.77 -18.44
C PHE A 115 -6.93 -0.62 -18.03
N ALA A 116 -6.12 -0.80 -16.97
CA ALA A 116 -5.17 0.21 -16.54
C ALA A 116 -4.20 0.62 -17.66
N LYS A 117 -3.68 -0.36 -18.44
CA LYS A 117 -2.87 -0.08 -19.64
C LYS A 117 -3.63 0.72 -20.71
N GLY A 118 -4.90 0.41 -20.92
CA GLY A 118 -5.78 1.16 -21.82
C GLY A 118 -5.93 2.61 -21.39
N VAL A 119 -6.23 2.86 -20.13
CA VAL A 119 -6.33 4.21 -19.53
C VAL A 119 -5.03 4.98 -19.69
N MET A 120 -3.88 4.37 -19.30
CA MET A 120 -2.57 5.01 -19.42
C MET A 120 -2.24 5.37 -20.87
N LYS A 121 -2.53 4.49 -21.83
CA LYS A 121 -2.31 4.75 -23.25
C LYS A 121 -3.21 5.89 -23.77
N GLN A 122 -4.50 5.87 -23.42
CA GLN A 122 -5.46 6.89 -23.83
C GLN A 122 -5.11 8.26 -23.27
N ALA A 123 -4.60 8.30 -22.03
CA ALA A 123 -4.24 9.52 -21.33
C ALA A 123 -2.79 9.97 -21.58
N SER A 124 -2.02 9.22 -22.36
CA SER A 124 -0.58 9.44 -22.59
C SER A 124 0.25 9.41 -21.29
N VAL A 125 -0.19 8.65 -20.30
CA VAL A 125 0.54 8.46 -19.02
C VAL A 125 1.80 7.64 -19.27
N PRO A 126 2.99 8.11 -18.85
CA PRO A 126 4.24 7.38 -19.00
C PRO A 126 4.20 6.02 -18.27
N THR A 127 4.43 4.95 -18.99
CA THR A 127 4.47 3.58 -18.47
C THR A 127 5.38 2.72 -19.33
N ALA A 128 5.70 1.49 -18.89
CA ALA A 128 6.44 0.51 -19.68
C ALA A 128 5.73 0.24 -21.01
N ASP A 129 6.51 0.15 -22.11
CA ASP A 129 5.93 -0.34 -23.37
C ASP A 129 5.48 -1.78 -23.20
N GLY A 130 4.27 -2.08 -23.67
CA GLY A 130 3.72 -3.39 -23.45
C GLY A 130 2.39 -3.62 -24.15
N ARG A 131 1.95 -4.88 -24.13
CA ARG A 131 0.73 -5.32 -24.80
C ARG A 131 -0.02 -6.38 -24.00
N SER A 132 -1.35 -6.30 -24.05
CA SER A 132 -2.24 -7.28 -23.43
C SER A 132 -2.58 -8.42 -24.39
N PHE A 133 -2.68 -9.64 -23.86
CA PHE A 133 -3.01 -10.85 -24.62
C PHE A 133 -4.00 -11.71 -23.83
N SER A 134 -5.05 -12.15 -24.51
CA SER A 134 -5.99 -13.18 -24.06
C SER A 134 -5.74 -14.54 -24.72
N ASN A 135 -4.87 -14.60 -25.75
CA ASN A 135 -4.48 -15.81 -26.44
C ASN A 135 -3.01 -16.13 -26.15
N HIS A 136 -2.75 -17.32 -25.62
CA HIS A 136 -1.42 -17.78 -25.24
C HIS A 136 -0.42 -17.80 -26.42
N GLU A 137 -0.83 -18.30 -27.59
CA GLU A 137 0.07 -18.44 -28.74
C GLU A 137 0.50 -17.07 -29.28
N GLN A 138 -0.42 -16.10 -29.29
CA GLN A 138 -0.11 -14.70 -29.66
C GLN A 138 0.84 -14.06 -28.65
N ALA A 139 0.62 -14.28 -27.33
CA ALA A 139 1.52 -13.81 -26.29
C ALA A 139 2.92 -14.40 -26.46
N ARG A 140 3.00 -15.71 -26.72
CA ARG A 140 4.24 -16.41 -26.92
C ARG A 140 4.99 -15.93 -28.16
N ALA A 141 4.32 -15.78 -29.31
CA ALA A 141 4.93 -15.24 -30.51
C ALA A 141 5.46 -13.80 -30.31
N TYR A 142 4.74 -13.01 -29.50
CA TYR A 142 5.20 -11.65 -29.14
C TYR A 142 6.45 -11.67 -28.28
N VAL A 143 6.58 -12.58 -27.32
CA VAL A 143 7.77 -12.77 -26.48
C VAL A 143 8.94 -13.28 -27.34
N GLU A 144 8.72 -14.31 -28.16
CA GLU A 144 9.74 -14.93 -29.02
C GLU A 144 10.35 -13.96 -30.05
N ALA A 145 9.58 -12.94 -30.48
CA ALA A 145 10.02 -11.90 -31.38
C ALA A 145 10.88 -10.80 -30.72
N ARG A 146 11.16 -10.88 -29.42
CA ARG A 146 11.89 -9.86 -28.65
C ARG A 146 13.12 -10.44 -27.98
N ASP A 147 14.24 -9.70 -28.09
CA ASP A 147 15.51 -10.05 -27.44
C ASP A 147 15.85 -9.04 -26.31
N VAL A 148 14.83 -8.73 -25.48
CA VAL A 148 14.97 -7.82 -24.33
C VAL A 148 14.32 -8.45 -23.09
N PRO A 149 14.80 -8.14 -21.89
CA PRO A 149 14.14 -8.55 -20.66
C PRO A 149 12.68 -8.06 -20.59
N LEU A 150 11.79 -8.95 -20.19
CA LEU A 150 10.35 -8.70 -20.16
C LEU A 150 9.78 -8.91 -18.75
N VAL A 151 8.61 -8.32 -18.53
CA VAL A 151 7.78 -8.58 -17.34
C VAL A 151 6.44 -9.14 -17.80
N ILE A 152 6.07 -10.29 -17.26
CA ILE A 152 4.79 -10.95 -17.53
C ILE A 152 3.88 -10.73 -16.32
N LYS A 153 2.72 -10.11 -16.54
CA LYS A 153 1.76 -9.79 -15.48
C LYS A 153 0.42 -10.46 -15.77
N ALA A 154 -0.07 -11.31 -14.87
CA ALA A 154 -1.48 -11.74 -14.88
C ALA A 154 -2.38 -10.51 -14.73
N THR A 155 -3.47 -10.42 -15.49
CA THR A 155 -4.31 -9.21 -15.50
C THR A 155 -5.17 -9.06 -14.26
N GLY A 156 -5.61 -10.15 -13.64
CA GLY A 156 -6.44 -10.12 -12.44
C GLY A 156 -5.67 -9.99 -11.14
N LEU A 157 -6.41 -9.97 -10.02
CA LEU A 157 -5.84 -9.92 -8.66
C LEU A 157 -5.10 -11.24 -8.34
N CYS A 158 -3.84 -11.14 -7.97
CA CYS A 158 -2.97 -12.27 -7.62
C CYS A 158 -2.20 -12.03 -6.31
N ALA A 159 -2.66 -11.13 -5.45
CA ALA A 159 -1.99 -10.79 -4.17
C ALA A 159 -0.47 -10.55 -4.31
N GLY A 160 -0.07 -9.78 -5.33
CA GLY A 160 1.34 -9.47 -5.62
C GLY A 160 2.15 -10.59 -6.28
N LYS A 161 1.58 -11.79 -6.47
CA LYS A 161 2.29 -12.96 -7.03
C LYS A 161 2.14 -13.13 -8.54
N GLY A 162 1.25 -12.38 -9.18
CA GLY A 162 0.97 -12.47 -10.62
C GLY A 162 1.93 -11.71 -11.52
N VAL A 163 3.05 -11.20 -11.00
CA VAL A 163 4.08 -10.46 -11.73
C VAL A 163 5.37 -11.25 -11.74
N VAL A 164 5.86 -11.59 -12.93
CA VAL A 164 7.11 -12.32 -13.14
C VAL A 164 8.07 -11.45 -13.92
N VAL A 165 9.17 -11.05 -13.28
CA VAL A 165 10.28 -10.33 -13.92
C VAL A 165 11.21 -11.34 -14.55
N CYS A 166 11.30 -11.35 -15.88
CA CYS A 166 12.05 -12.33 -16.63
C CYS A 166 13.38 -11.73 -17.10
N SER A 167 14.45 -12.50 -16.95
CA SER A 167 15.81 -12.10 -17.37
C SER A 167 16.05 -12.41 -18.84
N ASP A 168 15.35 -13.41 -19.35
CA ASP A 168 15.48 -13.90 -20.72
C ASP A 168 14.12 -14.35 -21.30
N LYS A 169 14.15 -14.77 -22.54
CA LYS A 169 13.00 -15.22 -23.31
C LYS A 169 12.45 -16.55 -22.80
N GLU A 170 13.29 -17.44 -22.34
CA GLU A 170 12.96 -18.76 -21.82
C GLU A 170 12.13 -18.63 -20.52
N GLU A 171 12.56 -17.77 -19.61
CA GLU A 171 11.80 -17.44 -18.39
C GLU A 171 10.46 -16.79 -18.72
N ALA A 172 10.42 -15.88 -19.70
CA ALA A 172 9.18 -15.23 -20.12
C ALA A 172 8.18 -16.22 -20.73
N CYS A 173 8.64 -17.15 -21.57
CA CYS A 173 7.81 -18.23 -22.12
C CYS A 173 7.30 -19.18 -21.02
N ALA A 174 8.16 -19.56 -20.08
CA ALA A 174 7.78 -20.38 -18.95
C ALA A 174 6.74 -19.69 -18.05
N ALA A 175 6.88 -18.37 -17.81
CA ALA A 175 5.89 -17.59 -17.09
C ALA A 175 4.53 -17.55 -17.81
N LEU A 176 4.51 -17.39 -19.15
CA LEU A 176 3.28 -17.47 -19.94
C LEU A 176 2.60 -18.85 -19.81
N ASP A 177 3.37 -19.94 -19.91
CA ASP A 177 2.84 -21.29 -19.78
C ASP A 177 2.23 -21.51 -18.39
N ARG A 178 2.89 -21.06 -17.31
CA ARG A 178 2.36 -21.15 -15.94
C ARG A 178 1.07 -20.35 -15.77
N ILE A 179 1.08 -19.10 -16.20
CA ILE A 179 -0.03 -18.16 -15.97
C ILE A 179 -1.24 -18.53 -16.86
N MET A 180 -1.03 -18.68 -18.17
CA MET A 180 -2.14 -18.83 -19.13
C MET A 180 -2.56 -20.26 -19.41
N ARG A 181 -1.61 -21.24 -19.47
CA ARG A 181 -1.91 -22.65 -19.74
C ARG A 181 -2.23 -23.41 -18.47
N SER A 182 -1.34 -23.37 -17.48
CA SER A 182 -1.51 -24.09 -16.21
C SER A 182 -2.53 -23.42 -15.29
N ARG A 183 -2.95 -22.18 -15.62
CA ARG A 183 -3.90 -21.39 -14.83
C ARG A 183 -3.52 -21.32 -13.35
N GLU A 184 -2.23 -21.11 -13.05
CA GLU A 184 -1.70 -21.02 -11.69
C GLU A 184 -2.49 -20.02 -10.82
N PHE A 185 -3.04 -18.96 -11.43
CA PHE A 185 -3.87 -17.95 -10.76
C PHE A 185 -5.35 -18.03 -11.13
N GLY A 186 -5.84 -19.19 -11.60
CA GLY A 186 -7.23 -19.36 -12.02
C GLY A 186 -7.64 -18.34 -13.10
N ASP A 187 -8.80 -17.71 -12.94
CA ASP A 187 -9.33 -16.73 -13.90
C ASP A 187 -8.50 -15.44 -13.99
N ALA A 188 -7.77 -15.08 -12.92
CA ALA A 188 -6.86 -13.93 -12.94
C ALA A 188 -5.73 -14.08 -13.97
N GLY A 189 -5.36 -15.33 -14.33
CA GLY A 189 -4.40 -15.67 -15.37
C GLY A 189 -5.01 -15.92 -16.76
N ALA A 190 -6.29 -15.60 -16.97
CA ALA A 190 -6.95 -15.78 -18.27
C ALA A 190 -6.32 -14.91 -19.38
N SER A 191 -5.79 -13.76 -19.00
CA SER A 191 -5.04 -12.86 -19.86
C SER A 191 -3.81 -12.34 -19.15
N VAL A 192 -2.85 -11.82 -19.93
CA VAL A 192 -1.59 -11.28 -19.42
C VAL A 192 -1.29 -9.93 -20.08
N VAL A 193 -0.52 -9.11 -19.37
CA VAL A 193 0.21 -7.98 -19.93
C VAL A 193 1.68 -8.38 -20.03
N VAL A 194 2.27 -8.21 -21.21
CA VAL A 194 3.70 -8.39 -21.47
C VAL A 194 4.32 -7.03 -21.65
N GLU A 195 5.29 -6.67 -20.82
CA GLU A 195 5.92 -5.34 -20.79
C GLU A 195 7.43 -5.41 -20.89
N GLU A 196 8.06 -4.34 -21.36
CA GLU A 196 9.49 -4.12 -21.18
C GLU A 196 9.85 -4.09 -19.69
N ARG A 197 11.02 -4.62 -19.33
CA ARG A 197 11.54 -4.48 -17.98
C ARG A 197 12.13 -3.09 -17.79
N LEU A 198 11.52 -2.30 -16.91
CA LEU A 198 12.07 -1.00 -16.51
C LEU A 198 13.20 -1.18 -15.50
N SER A 199 14.13 -0.22 -15.50
CA SER A 199 15.24 -0.15 -14.54
C SER A 199 15.25 1.23 -13.88
N GLY A 200 15.41 1.26 -12.56
CA GLY A 200 15.39 2.49 -11.77
C GLY A 200 15.12 2.23 -10.31
N GLN A 201 14.68 3.24 -9.60
CA GLN A 201 14.23 3.13 -8.21
C GLN A 201 12.71 3.20 -8.14
N GLU A 202 12.11 2.31 -7.38
CA GLU A 202 10.67 2.33 -7.15
C GLU A 202 10.30 3.41 -6.12
N MET A 203 9.15 4.02 -6.30
CA MET A 203 8.54 4.99 -5.38
C MET A 203 7.03 4.85 -5.39
N SER A 204 6.41 4.98 -4.22
CA SER A 204 4.96 4.91 -4.04
C SER A 204 4.41 6.31 -3.88
N VAL A 205 3.55 6.74 -4.80
CA VAL A 205 2.85 8.03 -4.75
C VAL A 205 1.37 7.77 -4.53
N LEU A 206 0.86 8.20 -3.38
CA LEU A 206 -0.54 8.06 -3.01
C LEU A 206 -1.21 9.43 -3.06
N ALA A 207 -2.42 9.48 -3.57
CA ALA A 207 -3.25 10.68 -3.59
C ALA A 207 -4.68 10.37 -3.17
N LEU A 208 -5.30 11.25 -2.41
CA LEU A 208 -6.74 11.26 -2.18
C LEU A 208 -7.39 11.93 -3.39
N VAL A 209 -8.42 11.30 -3.92
CA VAL A 209 -9.19 11.79 -5.08
C VAL A 209 -10.67 11.79 -4.72
N ASP A 210 -11.36 12.88 -4.98
CA ASP A 210 -12.78 13.06 -4.69
C ASP A 210 -13.67 13.13 -5.97
N GLY A 211 -13.12 12.71 -7.10
CA GLY A 211 -13.72 12.85 -8.43
C GLY A 211 -13.18 14.03 -9.23
N ARG A 212 -12.67 15.07 -8.58
CA ARG A 212 -12.15 16.30 -9.20
C ARG A 212 -10.83 16.75 -8.60
N THR A 213 -10.79 16.87 -7.28
CA THR A 213 -9.64 17.32 -6.53
C THR A 213 -8.69 16.15 -6.27
N ILE A 214 -7.41 16.38 -6.45
CA ILE A 214 -6.33 15.42 -6.18
C ILE A 214 -5.45 16.03 -5.10
N THR A 215 -5.37 15.39 -3.93
CA THR A 215 -4.50 15.81 -2.83
C THR A 215 -3.44 14.74 -2.61
N VAL A 216 -2.21 15.06 -2.96
CA VAL A 216 -1.09 14.13 -2.88
C VAL A 216 -0.63 13.98 -1.44
N LEU A 217 -0.40 12.75 -0.99
CA LEU A 217 0.19 12.42 0.30
C LEU A 217 1.72 12.40 0.19
N ASP A 218 2.40 12.43 1.33
CA ASP A 218 3.86 12.30 1.33
C ASP A 218 4.28 10.97 0.67
N PRO A 219 5.21 11.01 -0.30
CA PRO A 219 5.61 9.83 -1.04
C PRO A 219 6.42 8.86 -0.17
N CYS A 220 6.21 7.59 -0.41
CA CYS A 220 6.85 6.48 0.32
C CYS A 220 7.78 5.67 -0.59
N GLN A 221 8.61 4.84 0.00
CA GLN A 221 9.28 3.76 -0.70
C GLN A 221 9.08 2.45 0.05
N ASP A 222 8.62 1.42 -0.68
CA ASP A 222 8.45 0.04 -0.19
C ASP A 222 9.66 -0.83 -0.57
N HIS A 223 9.84 -1.93 0.18
CA HIS A 223 10.85 -2.96 -0.04
C HIS A 223 10.14 -4.30 -0.25
N LYS A 224 9.99 -4.70 -1.52
CA LYS A 224 9.15 -5.85 -1.91
C LYS A 224 9.83 -7.20 -1.75
N GLN A 225 11.15 -7.29 -1.92
CA GLN A 225 11.88 -8.57 -1.82
C GLN A 225 12.01 -9.00 -0.37
N VAL A 226 11.93 -10.34 -0.15
CA VAL A 226 11.92 -10.93 1.20
C VAL A 226 13.24 -10.78 1.93
N GLY A 227 14.37 -10.79 1.23
CA GLY A 227 15.72 -10.76 1.79
C GLY A 227 16.36 -9.37 1.77
N GLU A 228 17.31 -9.16 2.68
CA GLU A 228 18.15 -7.96 2.70
C GLU A 228 18.93 -7.81 1.39
N GLY A 229 19.19 -6.56 0.97
CA GLY A 229 19.85 -6.27 -0.32
C GLY A 229 18.95 -6.54 -1.53
N ASP A 230 17.63 -6.56 -1.35
CA ASP A 230 16.65 -6.79 -2.41
C ASP A 230 16.83 -8.13 -3.14
N VAL A 231 16.98 -9.21 -2.38
CA VAL A 231 17.10 -10.56 -2.92
C VAL A 231 15.91 -11.44 -2.57
N GLY A 232 15.71 -12.48 -3.38
CA GLY A 232 14.63 -13.45 -3.18
C GLY A 232 13.30 -13.02 -3.80
N PRO A 233 12.23 -13.78 -3.55
CA PRO A 233 10.92 -13.52 -4.16
C PRO A 233 10.29 -12.21 -3.67
N ASN A 234 9.43 -11.65 -4.50
CA ASN A 234 8.58 -10.53 -4.13
C ASN A 234 7.55 -10.95 -3.07
N THR A 235 7.20 -10.01 -2.23
CA THR A 235 6.24 -10.14 -1.14
C THR A 235 5.17 -9.04 -1.25
N GLY A 236 4.28 -8.96 -0.28
CA GLY A 236 3.38 -7.82 -0.09
C GLY A 236 4.04 -6.57 0.51
N GLY A 237 5.37 -6.58 0.69
CA GLY A 237 6.16 -5.51 1.33
C GLY A 237 6.75 -5.96 2.67
N MET A 238 8.06 -5.81 2.80
CA MET A 238 8.85 -6.14 4.02
C MET A 238 9.05 -4.93 4.92
N GLY A 239 8.68 -3.76 4.44
CA GLY A 239 8.78 -2.50 5.15
C GLY A 239 8.79 -1.33 4.19
N SER A 240 8.50 -0.16 4.71
CA SER A 240 8.44 1.08 3.97
C SER A 240 8.89 2.25 4.83
N TYR A 241 9.15 3.38 4.20
CA TYR A 241 9.47 4.61 4.91
C TYR A 241 8.87 5.83 4.21
N CYS A 242 8.71 6.90 4.97
CA CYS A 242 8.08 8.15 4.55
C CYS A 242 8.66 9.34 5.35
N PRO A 243 8.98 10.50 4.71
CA PRO A 243 8.99 10.70 3.27
C PRO A 243 10.22 10.07 2.63
N THR A 244 10.16 9.82 1.32
CA THR A 244 11.35 9.41 0.58
C THR A 244 12.11 10.62 0.04
N PRO A 245 13.45 10.69 0.20
CA PRO A 245 14.26 11.78 -0.36
C PRO A 245 14.36 11.74 -1.89
N LEU A 246 13.84 10.68 -2.54
CA LEU A 246 13.74 10.60 -4.00
C LEU A 246 12.74 11.60 -4.56
N ALA A 247 11.74 11.98 -3.77
CA ALA A 247 10.66 12.88 -4.16
C ALA A 247 11.07 14.34 -3.99
N THR A 248 11.64 14.91 -5.05
CA THR A 248 11.82 16.38 -5.13
C THR A 248 10.52 17.05 -5.55
N ASP A 249 10.37 18.33 -5.22
CA ASP A 249 9.19 19.12 -5.61
C ASP A 249 8.96 19.06 -7.13
N ALA A 250 10.02 19.22 -7.92
CA ALA A 250 9.94 19.15 -9.37
C ALA A 250 9.46 17.79 -9.89
N LEU A 251 9.94 16.69 -9.28
CA LEU A 251 9.48 15.34 -9.63
C LEU A 251 8.00 15.14 -9.25
N MET A 252 7.58 15.64 -8.10
CA MET A 252 6.19 15.52 -7.67
C MET A 252 5.24 16.36 -8.51
N GLU A 253 5.66 17.53 -8.99
CA GLU A 253 4.92 18.33 -9.97
C GLU A 253 4.82 17.60 -11.32
N GLU A 254 5.90 16.98 -11.80
CA GLU A 254 5.92 16.18 -13.03
C GLU A 254 4.95 14.99 -12.92
N ILE A 255 5.03 14.20 -11.84
CA ILE A 255 4.13 13.06 -11.61
C ILE A 255 2.68 13.53 -11.52
N SER A 256 2.41 14.64 -10.85
CA SER A 256 1.05 15.19 -10.76
C SER A 256 0.51 15.57 -12.14
N ARG A 257 1.32 16.27 -12.95
CA ARG A 257 0.95 16.75 -14.28
C ARG A 257 0.84 15.63 -15.32
N GLU A 258 1.73 14.64 -15.28
CA GLU A 258 1.85 13.63 -16.34
C GLU A 258 1.23 12.28 -15.99
N VAL A 259 0.94 12.04 -14.70
CA VAL A 259 0.39 10.76 -14.24
C VAL A 259 -0.95 10.93 -13.55
N LEU A 260 -1.00 11.67 -12.44
CA LEU A 260 -2.22 11.69 -11.60
C LEU A 260 -3.38 12.40 -12.29
N VAL A 261 -3.17 13.63 -12.74
CA VAL A 261 -4.22 14.43 -13.41
C VAL A 261 -4.72 13.76 -14.69
N PRO A 262 -3.86 13.32 -15.63
CA PRO A 262 -4.34 12.65 -16.84
C PRO A 262 -5.09 11.35 -16.57
N THR A 263 -4.70 10.58 -15.53
CA THR A 263 -5.41 9.34 -15.16
C THR A 263 -6.82 9.64 -14.66
N VAL A 264 -6.97 10.57 -13.72
CA VAL A 264 -8.29 10.95 -13.18
C VAL A 264 -9.18 11.56 -14.27
N ASP A 265 -8.62 12.40 -15.14
CA ASP A 265 -9.35 13.00 -16.26
C ASP A 265 -9.78 11.98 -17.31
N ALA A 266 -8.98 10.94 -17.57
CA ALA A 266 -9.36 9.85 -18.47
C ALA A 266 -10.55 9.06 -17.91
N LEU A 267 -10.48 8.67 -16.65
CA LEU A 267 -11.59 7.98 -15.97
C LEU A 267 -12.87 8.81 -16.03
N ARG A 268 -12.78 10.11 -15.72
CA ARG A 268 -13.93 11.01 -15.76
C ARG A 268 -14.54 11.14 -17.17
N ARG A 269 -13.71 11.20 -18.22
CA ARG A 269 -14.16 11.21 -19.63
C ARG A 269 -14.90 9.92 -20.00
N ASP A 270 -14.50 8.79 -19.41
CA ASP A 270 -15.16 7.51 -19.59
C ASP A 270 -16.40 7.34 -18.67
N GLY A 271 -16.81 8.40 -17.96
CA GLY A 271 -17.96 8.39 -17.06
C GLY A 271 -17.69 7.74 -15.70
N ILE A 272 -16.43 7.46 -15.37
CA ILE A 272 -16.03 6.84 -14.11
C ILE A 272 -15.60 7.94 -13.12
N GLU A 273 -16.42 8.18 -12.11
CA GLU A 273 -16.09 9.07 -11.00
C GLU A 273 -15.27 8.32 -9.97
N PHE A 274 -13.97 8.67 -9.86
CA PHE A 274 -13.06 8.02 -8.94
C PHE A 274 -13.02 8.76 -7.60
N ARG A 275 -13.39 8.10 -6.50
CA ARG A 275 -13.26 8.61 -5.12
C ARG A 275 -12.52 7.61 -4.26
N GLY A 276 -11.53 8.08 -3.49
CA GLY A 276 -10.70 7.21 -2.64
C GLY A 276 -9.22 7.48 -2.83
N VAL A 277 -8.41 6.46 -2.68
CA VAL A 277 -6.95 6.54 -2.88
C VAL A 277 -6.60 6.10 -4.29
N LEU A 278 -5.95 6.97 -5.04
CA LEU A 278 -5.19 6.61 -6.23
C LEU A 278 -3.72 6.44 -5.82
N TYR A 279 -3.24 5.20 -5.87
CA TYR A 279 -1.85 4.87 -5.59
C TYR A 279 -1.17 4.53 -6.92
N ALA A 280 -0.19 5.33 -7.31
CA ALA A 280 0.70 5.09 -8.45
C ALA A 280 2.03 4.48 -7.95
N GLY A 281 2.29 3.23 -8.31
CA GLY A 281 3.61 2.61 -8.17
C GLY A 281 4.49 3.11 -9.30
N MET A 282 5.53 3.88 -8.97
CA MET A 282 6.39 4.55 -9.93
C MET A 282 7.74 3.85 -10.05
N MET A 283 8.30 3.81 -11.25
CA MET A 283 9.71 3.53 -11.49
C MET A 283 10.38 4.83 -11.97
N LEU A 284 11.36 5.31 -11.21
CA LEU A 284 12.18 6.48 -11.58
C LEU A 284 13.29 6.01 -12.51
N THR A 285 13.06 6.13 -13.81
CA THR A 285 14.01 5.71 -14.85
C THR A 285 14.89 6.87 -15.30
N PRO A 286 16.02 6.62 -15.98
CA PRO A 286 16.80 7.70 -16.61
C PRO A 286 16.03 8.54 -17.64
N GLY A 287 14.94 8.00 -18.19
CA GLY A 287 14.05 8.68 -19.14
C GLY A 287 12.81 9.34 -18.47
N GLY A 288 12.82 9.53 -17.15
CA GLY A 288 11.72 10.09 -16.37
C GLY A 288 10.90 9.05 -15.61
N PRO A 289 9.92 9.51 -14.82
CA PRO A 289 9.07 8.64 -14.02
C PRO A 289 8.10 7.85 -14.91
N LYS A 290 7.97 6.55 -14.69
CA LYS A 290 7.03 5.66 -15.39
C LYS A 290 6.15 4.91 -14.40
N VAL A 291 4.88 4.76 -14.69
CA VAL A 291 3.95 3.97 -13.88
C VAL A 291 4.20 2.48 -14.08
N LEU A 292 4.40 1.75 -12.97
CA LEU A 292 4.46 0.30 -12.92
C LEU A 292 3.07 -0.32 -12.83
N GLU A 293 2.24 0.22 -11.93
CA GLU A 293 0.88 -0.22 -11.66
C GLU A 293 0.12 0.87 -10.88
N PHE A 294 -1.20 0.79 -10.92
CA PHE A 294 -2.06 1.51 -9.99
C PHE A 294 -2.65 0.56 -8.96
N ASN A 295 -2.83 1.09 -7.73
CA ASN A 295 -3.71 0.51 -6.73
C ASN A 295 -4.78 1.54 -6.37
N THR A 296 -5.96 1.06 -5.95
CA THR A 296 -7.14 1.91 -5.73
C THR A 296 -7.55 1.98 -4.26
N ARG A 297 -6.57 1.79 -3.40
CA ARG A 297 -6.68 1.79 -1.94
C ARG A 297 -5.34 2.17 -1.32
N PHE A 298 -5.34 2.39 -0.02
CA PHE A 298 -4.10 2.59 0.72
C PHE A 298 -3.14 1.40 0.57
N GLY A 299 -1.83 1.66 0.52
CA GLY A 299 -0.77 0.66 0.46
C GLY A 299 -0.59 -0.10 1.79
N ASP A 300 0.05 -1.24 1.75
CA ASP A 300 0.46 -2.01 2.91
C ASP A 300 1.83 -2.65 2.63
N PRO A 301 2.95 -2.09 3.19
CA PRO A 301 3.01 -1.38 4.46
C PRO A 301 3.16 0.16 4.38
N GLU A 302 2.83 0.87 3.30
CA GLU A 302 3.02 2.32 3.20
C GLU A 302 2.08 3.12 4.13
N THR A 303 0.90 2.58 4.42
CA THR A 303 -0.09 3.25 5.29
C THR A 303 0.43 3.43 6.72
N GLN A 304 1.23 2.51 7.22
CA GLN A 304 1.75 2.56 8.58
C GLN A 304 2.60 3.83 8.83
N PRO A 305 3.67 4.11 8.07
CA PRO A 305 4.43 5.35 8.24
C PRO A 305 3.64 6.60 7.84
N LEU A 306 2.73 6.51 6.86
CA LEU A 306 1.87 7.63 6.48
C LEU A 306 0.94 8.06 7.62
N MET A 307 0.22 7.11 8.22
CA MET A 307 -0.72 7.39 9.32
C MET A 307 0.01 7.87 10.59
N ALA A 308 1.19 7.35 10.85
CA ALA A 308 2.01 7.79 11.98
C ALA A 308 2.44 9.26 11.83
N ARG A 309 2.69 9.72 10.59
CA ARG A 309 3.08 11.11 10.29
C ARG A 309 1.93 12.06 10.00
N LEU A 310 0.77 11.54 9.55
CA LEU A 310 -0.37 12.39 9.20
C LEU A 310 -0.82 13.20 10.41
N GLN A 311 -0.93 14.51 10.24
CA GLN A 311 -1.53 15.45 11.19
C GLN A 311 -2.93 15.82 10.71
N GLY A 312 -3.84 16.12 11.63
CA GLY A 312 -5.21 16.46 11.33
C GLY A 312 -6.20 15.31 11.54
N ASP A 313 -7.45 15.59 11.23
CA ASP A 313 -8.59 14.70 11.49
C ASP A 313 -8.84 13.76 10.31
N LEU A 314 -8.45 12.48 10.46
CA LEU A 314 -8.63 11.50 9.39
C LEU A 314 -10.12 11.23 9.09
N VAL A 315 -11.02 11.30 10.08
CA VAL A 315 -12.46 11.12 9.84
C VAL A 315 -12.96 12.19 8.88
N ASP A 316 -12.61 13.44 9.11
CA ASP A 316 -13.03 14.57 8.26
C ASP A 316 -12.44 14.48 6.85
N ILE A 317 -11.16 14.13 6.74
CA ILE A 317 -10.48 13.96 5.45
C ILE A 317 -11.14 12.87 4.60
N LEU A 318 -11.40 11.69 5.18
CA LEU A 318 -12.02 10.59 4.45
C LEU A 318 -13.50 10.86 4.13
N TRP A 319 -14.19 11.55 5.04
CA TRP A 319 -15.57 12.02 4.81
C TRP A 319 -15.66 12.96 3.62
N LYS A 320 -14.79 13.97 3.56
CA LYS A 320 -14.72 14.93 2.45
C LYS A 320 -14.35 14.26 1.13
N THR A 321 -13.38 13.36 1.15
CA THR A 321 -12.99 12.58 -0.04
C THR A 321 -14.17 11.78 -0.58
N ALA A 322 -14.86 11.03 0.26
CA ALA A 322 -16.00 10.22 -0.13
C ALA A 322 -17.20 11.06 -0.60
N GLY A 323 -17.33 12.30 -0.08
CA GLY A 323 -18.41 13.24 -0.42
C GLY A 323 -18.16 14.07 -1.67
N GLY A 324 -16.97 14.07 -2.27
CA GLY A 324 -16.63 14.98 -3.37
C GLY A 324 -16.38 16.43 -2.89
N GLU A 325 -15.85 16.60 -1.68
CA GLU A 325 -15.72 17.89 -0.98
C GLU A 325 -14.28 18.12 -0.50
N LEU A 326 -13.28 17.52 -1.17
CA LEU A 326 -11.86 17.59 -0.77
C LEU A 326 -11.21 18.93 -1.08
N ASP A 327 -11.84 19.75 -1.91
CA ASP A 327 -11.32 21.07 -2.28
C ASP A 327 -11.08 21.95 -1.04
N GLY A 328 -9.87 22.53 -0.96
CA GLY A 328 -9.43 23.34 0.18
C GLY A 328 -9.07 22.55 1.45
N ALA A 329 -9.16 21.22 1.45
CA ALA A 329 -8.66 20.39 2.56
C ALA A 329 -7.13 20.44 2.59
N GLN A 330 -6.57 20.86 3.74
CA GLN A 330 -5.13 20.88 3.94
C GLN A 330 -4.70 19.62 4.69
N LEU A 331 -3.76 18.89 4.11
CA LEU A 331 -3.05 17.80 4.76
C LEU A 331 -1.71 18.33 5.26
N SER A 332 -1.36 17.99 6.47
CA SER A 332 -0.03 18.25 7.03
C SER A 332 0.54 16.97 7.63
N PHE A 333 1.86 16.88 7.63
CA PHE A 333 2.58 15.73 8.14
C PHE A 333 3.60 16.15 9.18
N ASP A 334 3.84 15.27 10.15
CA ASP A 334 4.93 15.42 11.10
C ASP A 334 6.26 15.54 10.33
N PRO A 335 7.11 16.50 10.64
CA PRO A 335 8.39 16.69 9.95
C PRO A 335 9.38 15.54 10.18
N ARG A 336 9.17 14.73 11.19
CA ARG A 336 10.00 13.53 11.46
C ARG A 336 9.84 12.52 10.33
N ALA A 337 10.91 11.75 10.07
CA ALA A 337 10.84 10.60 9.20
C ALA A 337 10.21 9.41 9.94
N ALA A 338 9.46 8.58 9.19
CA ALA A 338 8.91 7.33 9.70
C ALA A 338 9.44 6.14 8.91
N CYS A 339 9.77 5.05 9.62
CA CYS A 339 10.19 3.78 9.03
C CYS A 339 9.37 2.64 9.63
N CYS A 340 8.73 1.84 8.79
CA CYS A 340 8.00 0.63 9.15
C CYS A 340 8.82 -0.60 8.76
N VAL A 341 9.11 -1.45 9.74
CA VAL A 341 9.75 -2.76 9.55
C VAL A 341 8.70 -3.85 9.78
N VAL A 342 8.52 -4.74 8.82
CA VAL A 342 7.52 -5.81 8.90
C VAL A 342 8.14 -7.07 9.47
N VAL A 343 7.63 -7.50 10.64
CA VAL A 343 8.01 -8.78 11.27
C VAL A 343 7.15 -9.89 10.68
N CYS A 344 7.81 -10.92 10.16
CA CYS A 344 7.18 -12.01 9.41
C CYS A 344 7.34 -13.37 10.08
N SER A 345 6.41 -14.28 9.77
CA SER A 345 6.48 -15.70 10.12
C SER A 345 7.41 -16.48 9.20
N GLU A 346 8.03 -17.52 9.72
CA GLU A 346 8.82 -18.49 8.95
C GLU A 346 8.03 -19.02 7.74
N GLY A 347 8.72 -19.06 6.60
CA GLY A 347 8.17 -19.54 5.34
C GLY A 347 7.52 -18.46 4.47
N TYR A 348 7.31 -17.22 4.97
CA TYR A 348 6.79 -16.13 4.14
C TYR A 348 7.78 -15.74 3.02
N PRO A 349 7.32 -15.48 1.76
CA PRO A 349 5.93 -15.33 1.28
C PRO A 349 5.25 -16.65 0.83
N GLY A 350 5.87 -17.80 1.11
CA GLY A 350 5.30 -19.11 0.80
C GLY A 350 4.35 -19.63 1.90
N LYS A 351 4.43 -20.93 2.21
CA LYS A 351 3.64 -21.56 3.27
C LYS A 351 4.19 -21.17 4.64
N VAL A 352 3.40 -20.47 5.40
CA VAL A 352 3.77 -19.93 6.73
C VAL A 352 3.38 -20.89 7.86
N ARG A 353 4.13 -20.81 8.95
CA ARG A 353 3.80 -21.45 10.22
C ARG A 353 3.03 -20.46 11.11
N VAL A 354 1.80 -20.78 11.42
CA VAL A 354 0.91 -19.95 12.26
C VAL A 354 0.70 -20.54 13.65
N GLY A 355 0.01 -19.82 14.55
CA GLY A 355 -0.29 -20.26 15.91
C GLY A 355 0.90 -20.12 16.88
N GLN A 356 1.94 -19.39 16.51
CA GLN A 356 3.10 -19.15 17.39
C GLN A 356 2.79 -18.02 18.37
N VAL A 357 3.02 -18.23 19.66
CA VAL A 357 2.83 -17.19 20.70
C VAL A 357 3.84 -16.07 20.47
N ILE A 358 3.34 -14.83 20.49
CA ILE A 358 4.11 -13.62 20.27
C ILE A 358 4.37 -12.96 21.63
N GLU A 359 5.62 -12.69 21.92
CA GLU A 359 6.09 -12.04 23.15
C GLU A 359 6.77 -10.70 22.85
N GLY A 360 6.79 -9.79 23.82
CA GLY A 360 7.58 -8.55 23.79
C GLY A 360 6.90 -7.38 23.07
N VAL A 361 5.69 -7.53 22.57
CA VAL A 361 4.95 -6.44 21.88
C VAL A 361 4.71 -5.27 22.83
N GLU A 362 4.31 -5.56 24.08
CA GLU A 362 3.94 -4.57 25.09
C GLU A 362 5.11 -3.72 25.59
N THR A 363 6.32 -4.12 25.29
CA THR A 363 7.54 -3.41 25.72
C THR A 363 8.42 -2.94 24.57
N ALA A 364 8.03 -3.24 23.34
CA ALA A 364 8.85 -2.94 22.17
C ALA A 364 8.99 -1.42 21.93
N ASP A 365 7.99 -0.63 22.27
CA ASP A 365 7.98 0.84 22.19
C ASP A 365 8.92 1.52 23.19
N SER A 366 9.31 0.82 24.29
CA SER A 366 10.18 1.39 25.34
C SER A 366 11.63 1.68 24.89
N VAL A 367 11.97 1.39 23.63
CA VAL A 367 13.24 1.78 23.00
C VAL A 367 13.28 3.25 22.57
N ALA A 368 12.10 3.90 22.46
CA ALA A 368 11.99 5.27 22.04
C ALA A 368 12.54 6.23 23.10
N GLY A 369 13.37 7.16 22.66
CA GLY A 369 13.89 8.25 23.46
C GLY A 369 13.05 9.53 23.34
N PRO A 370 13.48 10.63 23.99
CA PRO A 370 12.80 11.91 23.87
C PRO A 370 12.69 12.38 22.41
N GLY A 371 11.48 12.76 21.98
CA GLY A 371 11.22 13.19 20.61
C GLY A 371 11.06 12.08 19.59
N GLU A 372 11.16 10.82 20.02
CA GLU A 372 10.96 9.62 19.19
C GLU A 372 9.66 8.93 19.56
N GLU A 373 9.14 8.11 18.62
CA GLU A 373 7.91 7.37 18.84
C GLU A 373 8.01 6.01 18.14
N VAL A 374 7.42 4.98 18.76
CA VAL A 374 7.25 3.66 18.14
C VAL A 374 5.80 3.26 18.27
N VAL A 375 5.20 2.86 17.14
CA VAL A 375 3.84 2.33 17.07
C VAL A 375 3.90 0.94 16.44
N ILE A 376 3.22 -0.04 17.05
CA ILE A 376 3.19 -1.40 16.56
C ILE A 376 1.81 -1.69 15.96
N PHE A 377 1.78 -1.91 14.66
CA PHE A 377 0.57 -2.25 13.93
C PHE A 377 0.43 -3.76 13.74
N HIS A 378 -0.66 -4.32 14.22
CA HIS A 378 -1.00 -5.73 14.05
C HIS A 378 -1.45 -6.01 12.61
N ALA A 379 -0.96 -7.12 12.04
CA ALA A 379 -1.40 -7.67 10.76
C ALA A 379 -1.89 -9.12 10.98
N GLY A 380 -1.10 -10.13 10.72
CA GLY A 380 -1.47 -11.52 10.92
C GLY A 380 -1.39 -11.95 12.40
N THR A 381 -2.28 -11.46 13.24
CA THR A 381 -2.33 -11.78 14.68
C THR A 381 -3.74 -12.04 15.16
N SER A 382 -3.90 -12.90 16.15
CA SER A 382 -5.14 -13.07 16.91
C SER A 382 -4.84 -13.38 18.38
N ARG A 383 -5.88 -13.48 19.21
CA ARG A 383 -5.75 -14.06 20.56
C ARG A 383 -6.30 -15.48 20.54
N ASP A 384 -5.55 -16.40 21.12
CA ASP A 384 -6.01 -17.77 21.30
C ASP A 384 -7.01 -17.90 22.48
N SER A 385 -7.46 -19.12 22.76
CA SER A 385 -8.42 -19.41 23.83
C SER A 385 -7.88 -19.11 25.24
N SER A 386 -6.57 -19.00 25.41
CA SER A 386 -5.92 -18.58 26.67
C SER A 386 -5.79 -17.06 26.79
N GLY A 387 -6.08 -16.30 25.72
CA GLY A 387 -5.85 -14.86 25.60
C GLY A 387 -4.44 -14.49 25.12
N ALA A 388 -3.57 -15.47 24.85
CA ALA A 388 -2.24 -15.21 24.34
C ALA A 388 -2.29 -14.66 22.89
N LEU A 389 -1.42 -13.70 22.59
CA LEU A 389 -1.26 -13.19 21.24
C LEU A 389 -0.53 -14.22 20.38
N VAL A 390 -1.11 -14.60 19.22
CA VAL A 390 -0.54 -15.61 18.32
C VAL A 390 -0.51 -15.14 16.86
N THR A 391 0.40 -15.73 16.07
CA THR A 391 0.51 -15.47 14.63
C THR A 391 -0.61 -16.16 13.86
N THR A 392 -1.19 -15.46 12.85
CA THR A 392 -2.22 -16.00 11.94
C THR A 392 -1.88 -15.81 10.47
N GLY A 393 -0.76 -15.19 10.15
CA GLY A 393 -0.39 -14.90 8.76
C GLY A 393 1.11 -14.77 8.54
N GLY A 394 1.49 -14.43 7.32
CA GLY A 394 2.88 -14.27 6.91
C GLY A 394 3.50 -12.97 7.43
N ARG A 395 2.88 -11.82 7.15
CA ARG A 395 3.22 -10.54 7.79
C ARG A 395 2.45 -10.47 9.10
N VAL A 396 3.16 -10.34 10.20
CA VAL A 396 2.59 -10.46 11.56
C VAL A 396 2.39 -9.10 12.20
N LEU A 397 3.44 -8.28 12.21
CA LEU A 397 3.43 -6.95 12.81
C LEU A 397 4.19 -5.94 11.94
N GLY A 398 3.70 -4.71 11.83
CA GLY A 398 4.42 -3.56 11.29
C GLY A 398 4.94 -2.69 12.42
N VAL A 399 6.24 -2.72 12.66
CA VAL A 399 6.89 -1.89 13.68
C VAL A 399 7.29 -0.58 13.06
N THR A 400 6.58 0.49 13.42
CA THR A 400 6.74 1.81 12.81
C THR A 400 7.36 2.77 13.82
N ALA A 401 8.49 3.37 13.46
CA ALA A 401 9.18 4.35 14.29
C ALA A 401 9.26 5.71 13.62
N LEU A 402 9.10 6.78 14.42
CA LEU A 402 9.30 8.17 14.02
C LEU A 402 10.52 8.72 14.73
N ALA A 403 11.41 9.37 13.98
CA ALA A 403 12.59 10.04 14.51
C ALA A 403 13.00 11.23 13.63
N ALA A 404 13.99 12.01 14.08
CA ALA A 404 14.42 13.25 13.43
C ALA A 404 14.84 13.03 11.96
N ASP A 405 15.39 11.86 11.63
CA ASP A 405 15.79 11.47 10.28
C ASP A 405 15.51 9.98 10.02
N LEU A 406 15.61 9.57 8.76
CA LEU A 406 15.31 8.19 8.34
C LEU A 406 16.28 7.17 8.93
N GLY A 407 17.57 7.50 9.06
CA GLY A 407 18.56 6.58 9.63
C GLY A 407 18.24 6.25 11.08
N ARG A 408 17.85 7.27 11.85
CA ARG A 408 17.43 7.08 13.24
C ARG A 408 16.09 6.37 13.36
N ALA A 409 15.11 6.68 12.49
CA ALA A 409 13.81 5.98 12.43
C ALA A 409 14.00 4.48 12.11
N GLN A 410 14.86 4.15 11.13
CA GLN A 410 15.21 2.76 10.80
C GLN A 410 15.85 2.03 11.98
N ALA A 411 16.87 2.64 12.61
CA ALA A 411 17.55 2.04 13.75
C ALA A 411 16.58 1.78 14.92
N LEU A 412 15.68 2.73 15.18
CA LEU A 412 14.67 2.62 16.23
C LEU A 412 13.64 1.52 15.92
N ALA A 413 13.12 1.46 14.68
CA ALA A 413 12.20 0.40 14.24
C ALA A 413 12.85 -0.99 14.36
N ASN A 414 14.11 -1.13 13.96
CA ASN A 414 14.87 -2.37 14.10
C ASN A 414 15.08 -2.77 15.56
N ALA A 415 15.40 -1.81 16.44
CA ALA A 415 15.57 -2.08 17.87
C ALA A 415 14.26 -2.53 18.52
N ALA A 416 13.13 -1.93 18.14
CA ALA A 416 11.81 -2.32 18.60
C ALA A 416 11.42 -3.70 18.06
N ALA A 417 11.61 -3.96 16.76
CA ALA A 417 11.31 -5.24 16.12
C ALA A 417 12.11 -6.39 16.73
N ALA A 418 13.36 -6.15 17.13
CA ALA A 418 14.22 -7.15 17.77
C ALA A 418 13.74 -7.57 19.18
N ARG A 419 12.85 -6.81 19.82
CA ARG A 419 12.22 -7.19 21.10
C ARG A 419 11.06 -8.16 20.93
N ILE A 420 10.44 -8.17 19.75
CA ILE A 420 9.31 -9.05 19.43
C ILE A 420 9.84 -10.44 19.11
N ARG A 421 9.33 -11.46 19.79
CA ARG A 421 9.80 -12.82 19.68
C ARG A 421 8.67 -13.80 19.46
N PHE A 422 8.84 -14.69 18.51
CA PHE A 422 8.09 -15.93 18.31
C PHE A 422 8.94 -16.89 17.47
N PRO A 423 8.70 -18.20 17.51
CA PRO A 423 9.48 -19.18 16.74
C PRO A 423 9.45 -18.89 15.24
N GLY A 424 10.63 -18.74 14.63
CA GLY A 424 10.77 -18.44 13.20
C GLY A 424 10.48 -16.99 12.80
N ALA A 425 10.43 -16.05 13.76
CA ALA A 425 10.29 -14.62 13.46
C ALA A 425 11.49 -14.08 12.68
N PHE A 426 11.23 -13.33 11.61
CA PHE A 426 12.28 -12.64 10.88
C PHE A 426 11.77 -11.29 10.33
N PHE A 427 12.69 -10.39 10.04
CA PHE A 427 12.42 -9.10 9.39
C PHE A 427 13.66 -8.60 8.67
N ARG A 428 13.51 -7.66 7.73
CA ARG A 428 14.61 -6.98 7.05
C ARG A 428 15.09 -5.79 7.88
N ARG A 429 16.41 -5.72 8.10
CA ARG A 429 17.04 -4.62 8.85
C ARG A 429 17.42 -3.43 7.97
N ASP A 430 17.45 -3.65 6.67
CA ASP A 430 17.96 -2.71 5.67
C ASP A 430 16.87 -1.85 4.99
N ILE A 431 15.66 -1.73 5.58
CA ILE A 431 14.61 -0.87 5.05
C ILE A 431 15.14 0.57 4.91
N GLY A 432 15.08 1.13 3.68
CA GLY A 432 15.66 2.44 3.37
C GLY A 432 17.13 2.42 2.92
N HIS A 433 17.78 1.25 2.81
CA HIS A 433 19.19 1.13 2.43
C HIS A 433 19.54 1.84 1.10
N ARG A 434 18.60 1.88 0.14
CA ARG A 434 18.81 2.48 -1.18
C ARG A 434 19.14 3.97 -1.12
N VAL A 435 18.66 4.68 -0.09
CA VAL A 435 18.91 6.12 0.11
C VAL A 435 19.89 6.39 1.25
N LEU A 436 19.90 5.57 2.31
CA LEU A 436 20.82 5.73 3.44
C LEU A 436 22.27 5.43 3.05
N GLY A 437 22.52 4.45 2.14
CA GLY A 437 23.86 4.14 1.64
C GLY A 437 24.44 5.23 0.72
N ALA A 438 23.60 5.97 0.00
CA ALA A 438 24.03 7.05 -0.87
C ALA A 438 24.50 8.29 -0.10
N THR A 439 23.88 8.62 1.03
CA THR A 439 24.24 9.76 1.88
C THR A 439 25.60 9.57 2.57
N SER A 440 25.98 8.35 2.89
CA SER A 440 27.31 8.06 3.50
C SER A 440 28.47 8.24 2.54
N GLN A 441 28.25 8.09 1.21
CA GLN A 441 29.30 8.32 0.20
C GLN A 441 29.50 9.81 -0.12
N GLN A 442 28.47 10.64 -0.03
CA GLN A 442 28.58 12.09 -0.26
C GLN A 442 29.20 12.82 0.94
N GLY A 443 28.94 12.37 2.18
CA GLY A 443 29.57 12.91 3.38
C GLY A 443 31.08 12.59 3.49
N GLY A 444 31.52 11.47 2.92
CA GLY A 444 32.94 11.08 2.89
C GLY A 444 33.78 11.86 1.85
N ALA A 445 33.16 12.27 0.73
CA ALA A 445 33.86 13.02 -0.32
C ALA A 445 34.13 14.49 0.07
N THR A 446 33.22 15.12 0.80
CA THR A 446 33.37 16.50 1.31
C THR A 446 34.40 16.61 2.43
N SER A 447 34.57 15.60 3.29
CA SER A 447 35.57 15.61 4.36
C SER A 447 37.01 15.36 3.83
N GLN A 448 37.17 14.62 2.71
CA GLN A 448 38.48 14.41 2.10
C GLN A 448 38.97 15.64 1.29
N GLN A 449 38.06 16.42 0.72
CA GLN A 449 38.44 17.67 0.05
C GLN A 449 38.79 18.81 1.02
N ALA A 450 38.19 18.88 2.19
CA ALA A 450 38.55 19.85 3.21
C ALA A 450 39.90 19.55 3.88
N GLY A 451 40.26 18.26 4.03
CA GLY A 451 41.58 17.88 4.57
C GLY A 451 42.76 18.11 3.60
N ALA A 452 42.51 18.09 2.28
CA ALA A 452 43.56 18.31 1.28
C ALA A 452 43.88 19.81 1.02
N ALA A 453 42.96 20.71 1.37
CA ALA A 453 43.18 22.17 1.27
C ALA A 453 43.95 22.74 2.47
N ALA A 454 43.91 22.10 3.64
CA ALA A 454 44.61 22.52 4.85
C ALA A 454 46.11 22.08 4.88
N ALA A 455 46.53 21.21 3.99
CA ALA A 455 47.90 20.69 3.92
C ALA A 455 48.78 21.42 2.89
N ARG A 456 48.30 22.49 2.26
CA ARG A 456 49.02 23.29 1.25
C ARG A 456 49.01 24.82 1.53
N GLY A 457 48.91 25.19 2.81
CA GLY A 457 49.05 26.56 3.28
C GLY A 457 50.28 26.74 4.16
#